data_ebefd51b57df884e6eba90adc77b5a97
#
_entry.id   ebefd51b57df884e6eba90adc77b5a97
#
_cell.length_a   1.000
_cell.length_b   1.000
_cell.length_c   1.000
_cell.angle_alpha   90.00
_cell.angle_beta   90.00
_cell.angle_gamma   90.00
#
_symmetry.space_group_name_H-M   'P 1'
#
loop_
_entity.id
_entity.type
_entity.pdbx_description
1 polymer ?
#
loop_
_entity_poly.entity_id
_entity_poly.type
_entity_poly.pdbx_seq_one_letter_code
_entity_poly.pdbx_strand_id
1 'polypeptide(L)'
;MGSSIKQPQPQQQQQNITLSGLLNFIDGLWSTSGEERIIVFTTNYKDRLDPALLRPGRMDMHVYMGFCGWEAFKTLAKNYFLVDDHPLFPEIQALLAAVEVTPAEVSEMLLRSEDADVALQGLVEFLQEKKQGKQTGEKQATRHE
;
A
#
# COMPACT_ATOMS: atom_id res chain seq x y z
N MET A 1 35.12 -35.88 25.46
CA MET A 1 35.33 -35.39 24.09
C MET A 1 33.99 -35.44 23.36
N GLY A 2 33.26 -34.37 23.35
CA GLY A 2 32.00 -34.25 22.66
C GLY A 2 32.20 -33.46 21.37
N SER A 3 32.19 -34.15 20.23
CA SER A 3 32.11 -33.47 18.93
C SER A 3 30.66 -33.08 18.65
N SER A 4 30.39 -31.79 18.80
CA SER A 4 29.12 -31.20 18.39
C SER A 4 29.03 -31.19 16.86
N ILE A 5 28.24 -32.10 16.32
CA ILE A 5 27.87 -32.09 14.92
C ILE A 5 26.89 -30.90 14.73
N LYS A 6 27.36 -29.81 14.17
CA LYS A 6 26.50 -28.74 13.68
C LYS A 6 25.67 -29.29 12.53
N GLN A 7 24.37 -29.44 12.77
CA GLN A 7 23.42 -29.70 11.68
C GLN A 7 23.41 -28.51 10.71
N PRO A 8 23.53 -28.76 9.42
CA PRO A 8 23.36 -27.66 8.41
C PRO A 8 21.91 -27.17 8.48
N GLN A 9 21.74 -25.89 8.71
CA GLN A 9 20.45 -25.26 8.59
C GLN A 9 19.99 -25.33 7.12
N PRO A 10 18.72 -25.62 6.87
CA PRO A 10 18.21 -25.59 5.52
C PRO A 10 18.31 -24.16 4.99
N GLN A 11 19.18 -23.95 4.00
CA GLN A 11 19.19 -22.73 3.21
C GLN A 11 17.85 -22.66 2.53
N GLN A 12 17.03 -21.68 2.91
CA GLN A 12 15.87 -21.29 2.13
C GLN A 12 16.39 -20.85 0.77
N GLN A 13 16.30 -21.73 -0.21
CA GLN A 13 16.47 -21.37 -1.61
C GLN A 13 15.37 -20.36 -1.93
N GLN A 14 15.72 -19.08 -1.94
CA GLN A 14 14.92 -18.08 -2.60
C GLN A 14 14.84 -18.52 -4.06
N GLN A 15 13.68 -19.05 -4.44
CA GLN A 15 13.41 -19.34 -5.84
C GLN A 15 13.30 -17.98 -6.54
N ASN A 16 14.42 -17.51 -7.10
CA ASN A 16 14.44 -16.35 -7.95
C ASN A 16 13.68 -16.72 -9.23
N ILE A 17 12.46 -16.21 -9.34
CA ILE A 17 11.67 -16.31 -10.57
C ILE A 17 12.41 -15.51 -11.63
N THR A 18 12.85 -16.18 -12.70
CA THR A 18 13.49 -15.50 -13.82
C THR A 18 12.44 -14.73 -14.64
N LEU A 19 12.87 -13.63 -15.29
CA LEU A 19 12.01 -12.86 -16.18
C LEU A 19 11.39 -13.75 -17.27
N SER A 20 12.17 -14.60 -17.92
CA SER A 20 11.67 -15.51 -18.96
C SER A 20 10.66 -16.52 -18.40
N GLY A 21 10.85 -17.04 -17.19
CA GLY A 21 9.90 -17.89 -16.51
C GLY A 21 8.58 -17.21 -16.23
N LEU A 22 8.61 -15.96 -15.79
CA LEU A 22 7.41 -15.16 -15.54
C LEU A 22 6.66 -14.83 -16.85
N LEU A 23 7.38 -14.44 -17.90
CA LEU A 23 6.80 -14.18 -19.22
C LEU A 23 6.16 -15.43 -19.83
N ASN A 24 6.79 -16.58 -19.73
CA ASN A 24 6.24 -17.87 -20.18
C ASN A 24 5.00 -18.26 -19.39
N PHE A 25 4.97 -18.00 -18.08
CA PHE A 25 3.81 -18.25 -17.24
C PHE A 25 2.62 -17.37 -17.66
N ILE A 26 2.83 -16.07 -17.87
CA ILE A 26 1.81 -15.14 -18.34
C ILE A 26 1.27 -15.55 -19.70
N ASP A 27 2.15 -15.81 -20.66
CA ASP A 27 1.77 -16.22 -22.01
C ASP A 27 1.03 -17.57 -22.00
N GLY A 28 1.41 -18.50 -21.12
CA GLY A 28 0.74 -19.78 -20.90
C GLY A 28 -0.68 -19.63 -20.36
N LEU A 29 -0.91 -18.68 -19.46
CA LEU A 29 -2.25 -18.39 -18.93
C LEU A 29 -3.20 -17.86 -20.01
N TRP A 30 -2.71 -17.08 -20.95
CA TRP A 30 -3.52 -16.53 -22.05
C TRP A 30 -3.85 -17.57 -23.14
N SER A 31 -3.02 -18.59 -23.29
CA SER A 31 -3.16 -19.58 -24.38
C SER A 31 -4.05 -20.77 -24.04
N THR A 32 -4.36 -21.04 -22.77
CA THR A 32 -4.95 -22.31 -22.31
C THR A 32 -6.45 -22.32 -22.12
N SER A 33 -7.12 -21.16 -22.15
CA SER A 33 -8.59 -21.14 -22.04
C SER A 33 -9.18 -19.91 -22.72
N GLY A 34 -10.34 -20.06 -23.38
CA GLY A 34 -11.13 -18.96 -23.91
C GLY A 34 -11.84 -18.12 -22.83
N GLU A 35 -11.48 -18.26 -21.57
CA GLU A 35 -12.01 -17.48 -20.45
C GLU A 35 -11.23 -16.20 -20.26
N GLU A 36 -11.94 -15.10 -20.03
CA GLU A 36 -11.34 -13.82 -19.66
C GLU A 36 -10.67 -13.92 -18.30
N ARG A 37 -9.43 -13.43 -18.20
CA ARG A 37 -8.66 -13.43 -16.95
C ARG A 37 -8.09 -12.05 -16.66
N ILE A 38 -8.12 -11.68 -15.41
CA ILE A 38 -7.46 -10.47 -14.91
C ILE A 38 -6.27 -10.91 -14.06
N ILE A 39 -5.07 -10.46 -14.45
CA ILE A 39 -3.85 -10.73 -13.70
C ILE A 39 -3.39 -9.42 -13.08
N VAL A 40 -3.14 -9.43 -11.78
CA VAL A 40 -2.66 -8.26 -11.03
C VAL A 40 -1.29 -8.57 -10.45
N PHE A 41 -0.32 -7.70 -10.75
CA PHE A 41 1.01 -7.74 -10.16
C PHE A 41 1.22 -6.54 -9.26
N THR A 42 1.88 -6.73 -8.13
CA THR A 42 2.25 -5.66 -7.23
C THR A 42 3.75 -5.62 -7.05
N THR A 43 4.33 -4.44 -7.00
CA THR A 43 5.74 -4.22 -6.70
C THR A 43 5.94 -2.89 -5.98
N ASN A 44 6.95 -2.83 -5.11
CA ASN A 44 7.42 -1.58 -4.51
C ASN A 44 8.44 -0.85 -5.40
N TYR A 45 8.93 -1.50 -6.47
CA TYR A 45 10.04 -1.04 -7.29
C TYR A 45 9.72 -1.17 -8.78
N LYS A 46 8.78 -0.37 -9.27
CA LYS A 46 8.38 -0.37 -10.69
C LYS A 46 9.57 -0.10 -11.62
N ASP A 47 10.48 0.79 -11.21
CA ASP A 47 11.68 1.17 -11.94
C ASP A 47 12.70 0.04 -12.09
N ARG A 48 12.60 -1.01 -11.27
CA ARG A 48 13.42 -2.22 -11.36
C ARG A 48 12.83 -3.31 -12.23
N LEU A 49 11.59 -3.14 -12.69
CA LEU A 49 10.97 -4.10 -13.59
C LEU A 49 11.58 -3.99 -14.99
N ASP A 50 11.77 -5.15 -15.62
CA ASP A 50 12.21 -5.19 -17.01
C ASP A 50 11.16 -4.54 -17.92
N PRO A 51 11.55 -3.63 -18.84
CA PRO A 51 10.62 -3.00 -19.77
C PRO A 51 9.78 -3.99 -20.59
N ALA A 52 10.28 -5.20 -20.81
CA ALA A 52 9.54 -6.26 -21.52
C ALA A 52 8.25 -6.67 -20.78
N LEU A 53 8.20 -6.58 -19.44
CA LEU A 53 6.99 -6.82 -18.64
C LEU A 53 5.94 -5.72 -18.82
N LEU A 54 6.39 -4.49 -19.02
CA LEU A 54 5.54 -3.30 -19.06
C LEU A 54 4.95 -2.99 -20.45
N ARG A 55 5.22 -3.86 -21.44
CA ARG A 55 4.71 -3.67 -22.80
C ARG A 55 3.19 -3.83 -22.87
N PRO A 56 2.52 -3.05 -23.77
CA PRO A 56 1.11 -3.27 -24.10
C PRO A 56 0.86 -4.75 -24.50
N GLY A 57 -0.29 -5.28 -24.11
CA GLY A 57 -0.63 -6.69 -24.29
C GLY A 57 -0.13 -7.62 -23.16
N ARG A 58 0.71 -7.13 -22.27
CA ARG A 58 1.16 -7.84 -21.04
C ARG A 58 0.71 -7.14 -19.78
N MET A 59 1.08 -5.87 -19.62
CA MET A 59 0.61 -5.00 -18.54
C MET A 59 -0.01 -3.75 -19.15
N ASP A 60 -1.32 -3.77 -19.31
CA ASP A 60 -2.06 -2.72 -20.00
C ASP A 60 -2.41 -1.56 -19.07
N MET A 61 -2.52 -1.81 -17.78
CA MET A 61 -2.87 -0.81 -16.78
C MET A 61 -1.81 -0.74 -15.68
N HIS A 62 -1.28 0.44 -15.44
CA HIS A 62 -0.36 0.73 -14.37
C HIS A 62 -1.02 1.64 -13.34
N VAL A 63 -1.16 1.15 -12.11
CA VAL A 63 -1.78 1.90 -11.01
C VAL A 63 -0.71 2.21 -9.96
N TYR A 64 -0.49 3.50 -9.71
CA TYR A 64 0.37 3.93 -8.62
C TYR A 64 -0.38 3.89 -7.29
N MET A 65 0.16 3.13 -6.34
CA MET A 65 -0.39 2.98 -4.99
C MET A 65 0.44 3.82 -4.01
N GLY A 66 0.11 5.09 -3.93
CA GLY A 66 0.81 6.05 -3.05
C GLY A 66 0.09 6.29 -1.73
N PHE A 67 0.51 7.35 -1.03
CA PHE A 67 -0.17 7.82 0.17
C PHE A 67 -1.57 8.33 -0.13
N CYS A 68 -2.44 8.28 0.89
CA CYS A 68 -3.83 8.74 0.77
C CYS A 68 -3.87 10.27 0.72
N GLY A 69 -4.18 10.81 -0.45
CA GLY A 69 -4.48 12.23 -0.61
C GLY A 69 -5.98 12.52 -0.43
N TRP A 70 -6.34 13.79 -0.62
CA TRP A 70 -7.71 14.26 -0.43
C TRP A 70 -8.73 13.56 -1.34
N GLU A 71 -8.42 13.38 -2.62
CA GLU A 71 -9.34 12.74 -3.58
C GLU A 71 -9.57 11.26 -3.24
N ALA A 72 -8.52 10.54 -2.84
CA ALA A 72 -8.63 9.16 -2.41
C ALA A 72 -9.46 9.04 -1.13
N PHE A 73 -9.26 9.94 -0.16
CA PHE A 73 -10.06 9.99 1.06
C PHE A 73 -11.55 10.23 0.77
N LYS A 74 -11.88 11.20 -0.08
CA LYS A 74 -13.30 11.45 -0.45
C LYS A 74 -13.96 10.20 -1.05
N THR A 75 -13.23 9.49 -1.89
CA THR A 75 -13.71 8.23 -2.47
C THR A 75 -13.97 7.18 -1.39
N LEU A 76 -13.07 7.03 -0.42
CA LEU A 76 -13.27 6.11 0.71
C LEU A 76 -14.45 6.51 1.58
N ALA A 77 -14.57 7.78 1.96
CA ALA A 77 -15.69 8.27 2.76
C ALA A 77 -17.04 8.05 2.06
N LYS A 78 -17.09 8.28 0.75
CA LYS A 78 -18.29 8.00 -0.05
C LYS A 78 -18.61 6.51 -0.12
N ASN A 79 -17.62 5.66 -0.28
CA ASN A 79 -17.81 4.22 -0.36
C ASN A 79 -18.30 3.62 0.97
N TYR A 80 -17.77 4.09 2.10
CA TYR A 80 -18.12 3.55 3.40
C TYR A 80 -19.38 4.17 4.02
N PHE A 81 -19.59 5.47 3.84
CA PHE A 81 -20.64 6.20 4.54
C PHE A 81 -21.64 6.90 3.63
N LEU A 82 -21.45 6.84 2.31
CA LEU A 82 -22.27 7.54 1.31
C LEU A 82 -22.33 9.07 1.54
N VAL A 83 -21.28 9.66 2.11
CA VAL A 83 -21.17 11.10 2.36
C VAL A 83 -20.32 11.77 1.29
N ASP A 84 -20.76 12.89 0.78
CA ASP A 84 -20.04 13.74 -0.17
C ASP A 84 -19.44 14.98 0.53
N ASP A 85 -19.94 15.33 1.72
CA ASP A 85 -19.45 16.43 2.55
C ASP A 85 -19.67 16.15 4.03
N HIS A 86 -18.83 16.74 4.89
CA HIS A 86 -18.92 16.58 6.34
C HIS A 86 -18.18 17.75 7.04
N PRO A 87 -18.63 18.19 8.22
CA PRO A 87 -17.99 19.28 8.97
C PRO A 87 -16.50 19.07 9.28
N LEU A 88 -16.07 17.82 9.42
CA LEU A 88 -14.65 17.46 9.67
C LEU A 88 -13.78 17.42 8.40
N PHE A 89 -14.34 17.52 7.23
CA PHE A 89 -13.59 17.40 5.97
C PHE A 89 -12.49 18.46 5.82
N PRO A 90 -12.70 19.76 6.14
CA PRO A 90 -11.62 20.74 6.06
C PRO A 90 -10.42 20.40 6.96
N GLU A 91 -10.67 19.90 8.17
CA GLU A 91 -9.61 19.49 9.10
C GLU A 91 -8.87 18.26 8.60
N ILE A 92 -9.60 17.26 8.11
CA ILE A 92 -9.02 16.03 7.53
C ILE A 92 -8.17 16.38 6.31
N GLN A 93 -8.64 17.27 5.44
CA GLN A 93 -7.88 17.70 4.27
C GLN A 93 -6.54 18.34 4.67
N ALA A 94 -6.54 19.21 5.66
CA ALA A 94 -5.33 19.82 6.17
C ALA A 94 -4.36 18.80 6.79
N LEU A 95 -4.88 17.84 7.54
CA LEU A 95 -4.07 16.78 8.15
C LEU A 95 -3.50 15.81 7.11
N LEU A 96 -4.25 15.42 6.11
CA LEU A 96 -3.76 14.57 5.02
C LEU A 96 -2.65 15.23 4.20
N ALA A 97 -2.67 16.55 4.08
CA ALA A 97 -1.59 17.30 3.44
C ALA A 97 -0.30 17.37 4.29
N ALA A 98 -0.42 17.20 5.61
CA ALA A 98 0.68 17.32 6.56
C ALA A 98 1.33 15.98 6.95
N VAL A 99 0.66 14.85 6.78
CA VAL A 99 1.13 13.52 7.17
C VAL A 99 1.09 12.54 6.01
N GLU A 100 1.99 11.56 6.05
CA GLU A 100 2.00 10.44 5.11
C GLU A 100 1.22 9.28 5.71
N VAL A 101 0.08 8.95 5.11
CA VAL A 101 -0.81 7.87 5.52
C VAL A 101 -1.25 7.07 4.31
N THR A 102 -1.31 5.77 4.43
CA THR A 102 -1.76 4.89 3.34
C THR A 102 -3.29 4.82 3.26
N PRO A 103 -3.86 4.53 2.09
CA PRO A 103 -5.30 4.25 1.98
C PRO A 103 -5.76 3.11 2.89
N ALA A 104 -4.92 2.09 3.11
CA ALA A 104 -5.22 0.98 4.01
C ALA A 104 -5.37 1.43 5.46
N GLU A 105 -4.47 2.29 5.96
CA GLU A 105 -4.58 2.87 7.31
C GLU A 105 -5.84 3.72 7.47
N VAL A 106 -6.17 4.54 6.47
CA VAL A 106 -7.41 5.34 6.47
C VAL A 106 -8.63 4.44 6.47
N SER A 107 -8.67 3.42 5.62
CA SER A 107 -9.78 2.46 5.56
C SER A 107 -9.97 1.73 6.90
N GLU A 108 -8.88 1.32 7.55
CA GLU A 108 -8.92 0.68 8.87
C GLU A 108 -9.60 1.58 9.90
N MET A 109 -9.27 2.87 9.90
CA MET A 109 -9.89 3.83 10.82
C MET A 109 -11.37 4.05 10.52
N LEU A 110 -11.74 4.14 9.24
CA LEU A 110 -13.14 4.31 8.83
C LEU A 110 -14.00 3.09 9.13
N LEU A 111 -13.44 1.89 9.11
CA LEU A 111 -14.14 0.64 9.41
C LEU A 111 -14.39 0.39 10.91
N ARG A 112 -13.83 1.20 11.81
CA ARG A 112 -14.01 1.04 13.26
C ARG A 112 -15.41 1.37 13.77
N SER A 113 -16.18 2.13 13.01
CA SER A 113 -17.55 2.49 13.36
C SER A 113 -18.43 2.56 12.11
N GLU A 114 -19.67 2.18 12.24
CA GLU A 114 -20.70 2.38 11.21
C GLU A 114 -21.22 3.83 11.18
N ASP A 115 -21.01 4.56 12.27
CA ASP A 115 -21.37 5.97 12.39
C ASP A 115 -20.26 6.83 11.77
N ALA A 116 -20.62 7.63 10.77
CA ALA A 116 -19.68 8.47 10.05
C ALA A 116 -19.02 9.53 10.95
N ASP A 117 -19.78 10.15 11.87
CA ASP A 117 -19.26 11.17 12.79
C ASP A 117 -18.19 10.57 13.71
N VAL A 118 -18.44 9.39 14.26
CA VAL A 118 -17.52 8.68 15.14
C VAL A 118 -16.28 8.23 14.39
N ALA A 119 -16.45 7.64 13.21
CA ALA A 119 -15.32 7.15 12.41
C ALA A 119 -14.41 8.29 11.93
N LEU A 120 -14.99 9.38 11.45
CA LEU A 120 -14.24 10.55 10.99
C LEU A 120 -13.54 11.29 12.14
N GLN A 121 -14.18 11.38 13.32
CA GLN A 121 -13.52 11.90 14.51
C GLN A 121 -12.32 11.04 14.92
N GLY A 122 -12.47 9.72 14.90
CA GLY A 122 -11.36 8.78 15.16
C GLY A 122 -10.22 8.94 14.15
N LEU A 123 -10.53 9.16 12.88
CA LEU A 123 -9.52 9.44 11.86
C LEU A 123 -8.77 10.74 12.14
N VAL A 124 -9.46 11.82 12.53
CA VAL A 124 -8.83 13.08 12.90
C VAL A 124 -7.84 12.88 14.03
N GLU A 125 -8.22 12.19 15.09
CA GLU A 125 -7.34 11.88 16.22
C GLU A 125 -6.11 11.08 15.80
N PHE A 126 -6.29 10.06 14.97
CA PHE A 126 -5.19 9.26 14.43
C PHE A 126 -4.21 10.10 13.60
N LEU A 127 -4.71 10.95 12.71
CA LEU A 127 -3.86 11.82 11.89
C LEU A 127 -3.13 12.88 12.74
N GLN A 128 -3.76 13.42 13.78
CA GLN A 128 -3.13 14.33 14.71
C GLN A 128 -1.99 13.68 15.48
N GLU A 129 -2.17 12.43 15.94
CA GLU A 129 -1.12 11.66 16.60
C GLU A 129 0.07 11.40 15.67
N LYS A 130 -0.17 11.04 14.41
CA LYS A 130 0.88 10.91 13.40
C LYS A 130 1.65 12.20 13.16
N LYS A 131 0.96 13.32 13.12
CA LYS A 131 1.58 14.64 12.95
C LYS A 131 2.48 15.00 14.13
N GLN A 132 2.05 14.73 15.36
CA GLN A 132 2.83 14.96 16.58
C GLN A 132 4.05 14.04 16.65
N GLY A 133 3.93 12.78 16.31
CA GLY A 133 5.02 11.81 16.27
C GLY A 133 6.13 12.23 15.28
N LYS A 134 5.77 12.79 14.13
CA LYS A 134 6.73 13.33 13.15
C LYS A 134 7.50 14.55 13.72
N GLN A 135 6.81 15.46 14.39
CA GLN A 135 7.46 16.64 15.02
C GLN A 135 8.42 16.26 16.15
N THR A 136 8.12 15.21 16.90
CA THR A 136 8.98 14.71 17.97
C THR A 136 10.23 14.06 17.40
N GLY A 137 10.10 13.30 16.29
CA GLY A 137 11.24 12.70 15.59
C GLY A 137 12.20 13.72 15.00
N GLU A 138 11.71 14.81 14.42
CA GLU A 138 12.54 15.90 13.89
C GLU A 138 13.29 16.66 14.99
N LYS A 139 12.66 16.87 16.16
CA LYS A 139 13.32 17.52 17.30
C LYS A 139 14.43 16.68 17.94
N GLN A 140 14.36 15.36 17.84
CA GLN A 140 15.42 14.46 18.33
C GLN A 140 16.59 14.35 17.35
N ALA A 141 16.34 14.44 16.04
CA ALA A 141 17.38 14.40 15.02
C ALA A 141 18.27 15.64 15.02
N THR A 142 17.74 16.81 15.40
CA THR A 142 18.50 18.08 15.49
C THR A 142 19.28 18.26 16.78
N ARG A 143 19.20 17.36 17.75
CA ARG A 143 19.93 17.43 19.03
C ARG A 143 21.25 16.66 19.06
N HIS A 144 21.66 16.05 17.97
CA HIS A 144 22.88 15.25 17.87
C HIS A 144 23.96 15.84 16.95
N GLU A 145 23.94 17.15 16.73
CA GLU A 145 25.08 17.86 16.16
C GLU A 145 25.79 18.68 17.23
#